data_bf95e3cb09c21cc7111514411307af08
#
_entry.id   bf95e3cb09c21cc7111514411307af08
#
_cell.length_a   1.000
_cell.length_b   1.000
_cell.length_c   1.000
_cell.angle_alpha   90.00
_cell.angle_beta   90.00
_cell.angle_gamma   90.00
#
_symmetry.space_group_name_H-M   'P 1'
#
loop_
_entity.id
_entity.type
_entity.pdbx_description
1 polymer ?
#
loop_
_entity_poly.entity_id
_entity_poly.type
_entity_poly.pdbx_seq_one_letter_code
_entity_poly.pdbx_strand_id
1 'polypeptide(L)'
;NDEYASEHVQVIAEDLDWWVDNLRCYGSLFLGEGSTVAHGDKCSGTNHILPTKKAGYYSGGLNVMKFLKVYTYQKIDRQANRVFSAAASRLSRIEGMEGHARSCDWRLKKYFPDENWDFEVYDQKIY
;
A
#
# COMPACT_ATOMS: atom_id res chain seq x y z
N ASN A 1 -12.59 -21.03 2.07
CA ASN A 1 -11.57 -20.53 3.02
C ASN A 1 -11.49 -19.01 3.05
N ASP A 2 -11.60 -18.38 1.90
CA ASP A 2 -11.43 -16.92 1.79
C ASP A 2 -12.45 -16.12 2.62
N GLU A 3 -13.63 -16.65 2.88
CA GLU A 3 -14.59 -16.04 3.81
C GLU A 3 -14.10 -16.02 5.27
N TYR A 4 -13.35 -17.03 5.68
CA TYR A 4 -12.91 -17.20 7.07
C TYR A 4 -11.51 -16.67 7.34
N ALA A 5 -10.65 -16.63 6.30
CA ALA A 5 -9.25 -16.26 6.38
C ALA A 5 -8.51 -17.00 7.51
N SER A 6 -8.56 -18.34 7.44
CA SER A 6 -8.05 -19.23 8.48
C SER A 6 -6.57 -19.04 8.73
N GLU A 7 -6.14 -19.13 9.98
CA GLU A 7 -4.73 -19.07 10.37
C GLU A 7 -3.93 -20.21 9.74
N HIS A 8 -4.44 -21.42 9.82
CA HIS A 8 -3.85 -22.63 9.31
C HIS A 8 -4.79 -23.26 8.29
N VAL A 9 -4.28 -23.57 7.12
CA VAL A 9 -5.01 -24.32 6.10
C VAL A 9 -4.17 -25.51 5.70
N GLN A 10 -4.71 -26.71 5.91
CA GLN A 10 -4.13 -27.97 5.41
C GLN A 10 -4.91 -28.42 4.17
N VAL A 11 -4.22 -28.66 3.08
CA VAL A 11 -4.79 -29.20 1.85
C VAL A 11 -4.20 -30.60 1.58
N ILE A 12 -5.07 -31.59 1.52
CA ILE A 12 -4.75 -32.97 1.13
C ILE A 12 -5.58 -33.25 -0.12
N ALA A 13 -4.97 -33.16 -1.27
CA ALA A 13 -5.60 -33.31 -2.59
C ALA A 13 -4.57 -33.78 -3.62
N GLU A 14 -5.04 -34.20 -4.80
CA GLU A 14 -4.15 -34.63 -5.89
C GLU A 14 -3.42 -33.48 -6.54
N ASP A 15 -4.13 -32.37 -6.83
CA ASP A 15 -3.56 -31.18 -7.48
C ASP A 15 -3.30 -30.08 -6.44
N LEU A 16 -2.13 -30.12 -5.83
CA LEU A 16 -1.74 -29.14 -4.81
C LEU A 16 -1.43 -27.76 -5.40
N ASP A 17 -0.94 -27.71 -6.62
CA ASP A 17 -0.56 -26.46 -7.30
C ASP A 17 -1.82 -25.63 -7.58
N TRP A 18 -2.90 -26.29 -7.98
CA TRP A 18 -4.19 -25.59 -8.14
C TRP A 18 -4.64 -24.89 -6.85
N TRP A 19 -4.46 -25.53 -5.71
CA TRP A 19 -4.83 -24.92 -4.41
C TRP A 19 -3.93 -23.74 -4.04
N VAL A 20 -2.64 -23.80 -4.34
CA VAL A 20 -1.73 -22.67 -4.15
C VAL A 20 -2.18 -21.47 -4.99
N ASP A 21 -2.56 -21.71 -6.22
CA ASP A 21 -2.95 -20.66 -7.16
C ASP A 21 -4.32 -20.05 -6.85
N ASN A 22 -5.20 -20.76 -6.16
CA ASN A 22 -6.58 -20.36 -5.96
C ASN A 22 -6.93 -19.93 -4.54
N LEU A 23 -6.19 -20.34 -3.51
CA LEU A 23 -6.37 -19.83 -2.15
C LEU A 23 -5.69 -18.46 -1.98
N ARG A 24 -6.35 -17.52 -1.30
CA ARG A 24 -5.85 -16.15 -1.14
C ARG A 24 -5.71 -15.70 0.33
N CYS A 25 -6.67 -16.08 1.17
CA CYS A 25 -6.79 -15.55 2.51
C CYS A 25 -6.48 -16.63 3.56
N TYR A 26 -5.22 -16.72 3.95
CA TYR A 26 -4.75 -17.65 4.98
C TYR A 26 -3.49 -17.11 5.68
N GLY A 27 -3.19 -17.63 6.86
CA GLY A 27 -1.93 -17.35 7.54
C GLY A 27 -0.79 -18.24 7.03
N SER A 28 -0.96 -19.55 7.15
CA SER A 28 -0.04 -20.56 6.60
C SER A 28 -0.80 -21.66 5.89
N LEU A 29 -0.29 -22.08 4.75
CA LEU A 29 -0.82 -23.15 3.92
C LEU A 29 0.12 -24.35 3.95
N PHE A 30 -0.43 -25.51 4.32
CA PHE A 30 0.28 -26.78 4.41
C PHE A 30 -0.22 -27.71 3.32
N LEU A 31 0.67 -28.19 2.47
CA LEU A 31 0.33 -28.91 1.26
C LEU A 31 0.70 -30.39 1.36
N GLY A 32 -0.27 -31.23 1.07
CA GLY A 32 -0.12 -32.68 1.06
C GLY A 32 0.02 -33.29 2.45
N GLU A 33 0.06 -34.62 2.47
CA GLU A 33 0.20 -35.39 3.72
C GLU A 33 1.58 -35.25 4.38
N GLY A 34 2.60 -34.90 3.59
CA GLY A 34 3.97 -34.68 4.07
C GLY A 34 4.17 -33.38 4.84
N SER A 35 3.21 -32.46 4.79
CA SER A 35 3.27 -31.18 5.50
C SER A 35 2.34 -31.18 6.71
N THR A 36 2.76 -30.55 7.79
CA THR A 36 1.93 -30.43 8.99
C THR A 36 2.20 -29.12 9.72
N VAL A 37 1.22 -28.64 10.46
CA VAL A 37 1.33 -27.47 11.34
C VAL A 37 2.54 -27.61 12.29
N ALA A 38 2.78 -28.80 12.83
CA ALA A 38 3.90 -29.03 13.72
C ALA A 38 5.27 -28.78 13.06
N HIS A 39 5.42 -29.06 11.77
CA HIS A 39 6.63 -28.70 11.01
C HIS A 39 6.78 -27.19 10.91
N GLY A 40 5.70 -26.48 10.57
CA GLY A 40 5.68 -25.04 10.48
C GLY A 40 6.02 -24.34 11.80
N ASP A 41 5.49 -24.86 12.89
CA ASP A 41 5.70 -24.28 14.22
C ASP A 41 7.12 -24.51 14.77
N LYS A 42 7.84 -25.51 14.30
CA LYS A 42 9.07 -25.96 14.96
C LYS A 42 10.34 -25.90 14.09
N CYS A 43 10.27 -26.27 12.81
CA CYS A 43 11.49 -26.54 12.09
C CYS A 43 11.50 -26.25 10.57
N SER A 44 10.36 -26.04 9.94
CA SER A 44 10.32 -25.81 8.48
C SER A 44 10.61 -24.37 8.05
N GLY A 45 10.76 -23.46 9.00
CA GLY A 45 11.13 -22.08 8.72
C GLY A 45 9.96 -21.14 8.42
N THR A 46 8.74 -21.65 8.33
CA THR A 46 7.55 -20.80 8.23
C THR A 46 7.25 -20.10 9.55
N ASN A 47 6.52 -18.99 9.48
CA ASN A 47 6.13 -18.25 10.66
C ASN A 47 5.09 -19.02 11.49
N HIS A 48 5.29 -19.12 12.80
CA HIS A 48 4.35 -19.76 13.73
C HIS A 48 3.47 -18.74 14.49
N ILE A 49 3.69 -17.45 14.31
CA ILE A 49 2.85 -16.39 14.87
C ILE A 49 1.91 -15.90 13.78
N LEU A 50 0.78 -16.58 13.67
CA LEU A 50 -0.15 -16.45 12.56
C LEU A 50 -1.23 -15.39 12.82
N PRO A 51 -1.88 -14.90 11.75
CA PRO A 51 -2.90 -13.87 11.85
C PRO A 51 -4.22 -14.44 12.32
N THR A 52 -4.74 -13.98 13.47
CA THR A 52 -6.03 -14.36 14.02
C THR A 52 -7.15 -13.41 13.56
N LYS A 53 -8.38 -13.75 13.87
CA LYS A 53 -9.57 -12.90 13.67
C LYS A 53 -9.68 -12.33 12.25
N LYS A 54 -9.53 -13.19 11.26
CA LYS A 54 -9.57 -12.85 9.83
C LYS A 54 -8.43 -11.93 9.34
N ALA A 55 -7.39 -11.70 10.12
CA ALA A 55 -6.26 -10.92 9.66
C ALA A 55 -5.50 -11.57 8.47
N GLY A 56 -5.76 -12.83 8.16
CA GLY A 56 -5.28 -13.51 6.94
C GLY A 56 -5.70 -12.86 5.63
N TYR A 57 -6.67 -11.93 5.65
CA TYR A 57 -7.03 -11.10 4.48
C TYR A 57 -5.91 -10.13 4.04
N TYR A 58 -5.07 -9.69 4.97
CA TYR A 58 -4.08 -8.63 4.70
C TYR A 58 -2.70 -8.92 5.29
N SER A 59 -2.51 -10.02 5.99
CA SER A 59 -1.26 -10.33 6.66
C SER A 59 -1.05 -11.85 6.76
N GLY A 60 0.17 -12.30 6.53
CA GLY A 60 0.61 -13.67 6.84
C GLY A 60 1.08 -13.86 8.29
N GLY A 61 0.88 -12.86 9.16
CA GLY A 61 1.36 -12.88 10.54
C GLY A 61 2.70 -12.18 10.72
N LEU A 62 3.46 -12.57 11.73
CA LEU A 62 4.75 -11.97 12.05
C LEU A 62 5.79 -12.30 10.97
N ASN A 63 6.52 -11.29 10.52
CA ASN A 63 7.63 -11.44 9.58
C ASN A 63 8.65 -10.32 9.79
N VAL A 64 9.80 -10.41 9.12
CA VAL A 64 10.90 -9.44 9.25
C VAL A 64 10.45 -8.00 8.96
N MET A 65 9.53 -7.81 8.02
CA MET A 65 9.03 -6.48 7.66
C MET A 65 8.30 -5.77 8.81
N LYS A 66 7.79 -6.50 9.80
CA LYS A 66 7.15 -5.91 10.99
C LYS A 66 8.13 -5.16 11.90
N PHE A 67 9.41 -5.44 11.76
CA PHE A 67 10.50 -4.78 12.52
C PHE A 67 11.19 -3.70 11.71
N LEU A 68 10.83 -3.55 10.42
CA LEU A 68 11.38 -2.53 9.56
C LEU A 68 10.43 -1.34 9.48
N LYS A 69 10.99 -0.13 9.58
CA LYS A 69 10.27 1.10 9.34
C LYS A 69 10.48 1.51 7.89
N VAL A 70 9.41 1.54 7.12
CA VAL A 70 9.42 2.13 5.77
C VAL A 70 9.08 3.61 5.89
N TYR A 71 9.94 4.45 5.37
CA TYR A 71 9.70 5.89 5.24
C TYR A 71 10.17 6.37 3.86
N THR A 72 9.57 7.45 3.42
CA THR A 72 9.86 8.03 2.12
C THR A 72 10.42 9.44 2.28
N TYR A 73 11.21 9.86 1.33
CA TYR A 73 11.63 11.25 1.17
C TYR A 73 11.46 11.66 -0.28
N GLN A 74 11.29 12.96 -0.51
CA GLN A 74 11.31 13.51 -1.86
C GLN A 74 12.19 14.77 -1.92
N LYS A 75 12.93 14.89 -3.00
CA LYS A 75 13.68 16.09 -3.36
C LYS A 75 13.40 16.37 -4.83
N ILE A 76 12.76 17.51 -5.09
CA ILE A 76 12.34 17.90 -6.43
C ILE A 76 13.25 19.04 -6.88
N ASP A 77 13.91 18.88 -8.03
CA ASP A 77 14.70 19.94 -8.62
C ASP A 77 13.81 21.04 -9.23
N ARG A 78 14.46 22.14 -9.65
CA ARG A 78 13.76 23.31 -10.17
C ARG A 78 12.95 22.97 -11.43
N GLN A 79 13.51 22.19 -12.35
CA GLN A 79 12.85 21.89 -13.63
C GLN A 79 11.64 20.97 -13.43
N ALA A 80 11.81 19.91 -12.64
CA ALA A 80 10.71 19.02 -12.28
C ALA A 80 9.61 19.76 -11.50
N ASN A 81 9.99 20.72 -10.64
CA ASN A 81 9.03 21.52 -9.87
C ASN A 81 8.02 22.26 -10.75
N ARG A 82 8.45 22.71 -11.95
CA ARG A 82 7.55 23.36 -12.92
C ARG A 82 6.35 22.48 -13.27
N VAL A 83 6.61 21.22 -13.60
CA VAL A 83 5.57 20.26 -14.00
C VAL A 83 4.76 19.80 -12.78
N PHE A 84 5.45 19.39 -11.72
CA PHE A 84 4.79 18.87 -10.52
C PHE A 84 3.93 19.91 -9.82
N SER A 85 4.42 21.14 -9.65
CA SER A 85 3.63 22.17 -8.98
C SER A 85 2.42 22.61 -9.80
N ALA A 86 2.53 22.69 -11.12
CA ALA A 86 1.39 23.02 -11.98
C ALA A 86 0.29 21.93 -11.92
N ALA A 87 0.69 20.67 -12.00
CA ALA A 87 -0.24 19.55 -11.90
C ALA A 87 -0.88 19.45 -10.50
N ALA A 88 -0.05 19.54 -9.45
CA ALA A 88 -0.52 19.42 -8.08
C ALA A 88 -1.41 20.60 -7.66
N SER A 89 -1.16 21.80 -8.14
CA SER A 89 -2.02 22.97 -7.91
C SER A 89 -3.43 22.74 -8.47
N ARG A 90 -3.52 22.26 -9.72
CA ARG A 90 -4.80 21.94 -10.36
C ARG A 90 -5.55 20.84 -9.62
N LEU A 91 -4.86 19.73 -9.36
CA LEU A 91 -5.46 18.58 -8.69
C LEU A 91 -5.98 18.96 -7.30
N SER A 92 -5.19 19.71 -6.54
CA SER A 92 -5.57 20.17 -5.21
C SER A 92 -6.84 21.04 -5.24
N ARG A 93 -7.03 21.87 -6.27
CA ARG A 93 -8.28 22.65 -6.41
C ARG A 93 -9.47 21.78 -6.76
N ILE A 94 -9.30 20.77 -7.62
CA ILE A 94 -10.37 19.80 -7.92
C ILE A 94 -10.81 19.09 -6.64
N GLU A 95 -9.87 18.80 -5.75
CA GLU A 95 -10.12 18.15 -4.45
C GLU A 95 -10.60 19.13 -3.36
N GLY A 96 -10.68 20.42 -3.64
CA GLY A 96 -11.04 21.46 -2.65
C GLY A 96 -9.93 21.80 -1.66
N MET A 97 -8.69 21.39 -1.93
CA MET A 97 -7.53 21.60 -1.04
C MET A 97 -6.75 22.87 -1.38
N GLU A 98 -7.36 24.02 -1.21
CA GLU A 98 -6.78 25.31 -1.61
C GLU A 98 -5.42 25.61 -0.96
N GLY A 99 -5.21 25.22 0.29
CA GLY A 99 -3.91 25.39 0.96
C GLY A 99 -2.77 24.65 0.26
N HIS A 100 -3.04 23.44 -0.26
CA HIS A 100 -2.09 22.67 -1.06
C HIS A 100 -1.84 23.34 -2.42
N ALA A 101 -2.91 23.79 -3.08
CA ALA A 101 -2.82 24.52 -4.33
C ALA A 101 -1.94 25.76 -4.22
N ARG A 102 -2.19 26.62 -3.25
CA ARG A 102 -1.37 27.82 -2.99
C ARG A 102 0.09 27.51 -2.68
N SER A 103 0.35 26.44 -1.98
CA SER A 103 1.72 25.97 -1.72
C SER A 103 2.48 25.65 -3.03
N CYS A 104 1.79 25.10 -4.01
CA CYS A 104 2.34 24.85 -5.34
C CYS A 104 2.50 26.14 -6.15
N ASP A 105 1.50 27.01 -6.15
CA ASP A 105 1.51 28.31 -6.85
C ASP A 105 2.67 29.18 -6.41
N TRP A 106 2.97 29.20 -5.11
CA TRP A 106 4.12 29.92 -4.57
C TRP A 106 5.45 29.44 -5.15
N ARG A 107 5.59 28.15 -5.36
CA ARG A 107 6.79 27.57 -5.98
C ARG A 107 6.92 27.97 -7.44
N LEU A 108 5.82 27.94 -8.18
CA LEU A 108 5.79 28.38 -9.56
C LEU A 108 6.16 29.86 -9.69
N LYS A 109 5.53 30.75 -8.91
CA LYS A 109 5.86 32.17 -8.88
C LYS A 109 7.31 32.43 -8.48
N LYS A 110 7.82 31.69 -7.49
CA LYS A 110 9.20 31.87 -7.02
C LYS A 110 10.25 31.43 -8.03
N TYR A 111 10.04 30.28 -8.67
CA TYR A 111 11.04 29.67 -9.53
C TYR A 111 10.91 30.04 -11.00
N PHE A 112 9.71 30.47 -11.42
CA PHE A 112 9.37 30.79 -12.81
C PHE A 112 8.52 32.08 -12.87
N PRO A 113 9.07 33.22 -12.41
CA PRO A 113 8.32 34.47 -12.29
C PRO A 113 7.93 35.06 -13.66
N ASP A 114 8.67 34.73 -14.70
CA ASP A 114 8.46 35.26 -16.05
C ASP A 114 7.42 34.45 -16.86
N GLU A 115 6.93 33.34 -16.30
CA GLU A 115 5.92 32.51 -16.93
C GLU A 115 4.51 32.91 -16.45
N ASN A 116 3.57 32.90 -17.38
CA ASN A 116 2.17 33.15 -17.04
C ASN A 116 1.53 31.86 -16.54
N TRP A 117 1.19 31.84 -15.26
CA TRP A 117 0.52 30.72 -14.60
C TRP A 117 -0.96 31.08 -14.42
N ASP A 118 -1.83 30.35 -15.10
CA ASP A 118 -3.27 30.47 -14.89
C ASP A 118 -3.66 29.73 -13.61
N PHE A 119 -3.65 30.49 -12.52
CA PHE A 119 -4.18 30.03 -11.26
C PHE A 119 -5.66 30.41 -11.19
N GLU A 120 -6.53 29.66 -11.85
CA GLU A 120 -7.96 29.83 -11.66
C GLU A 120 -8.28 29.63 -10.18
N VAL A 121 -8.40 30.73 -9.49
CA VAL A 121 -8.98 30.75 -8.15
C VAL A 121 -10.47 30.51 -8.36
N TYR A 122 -10.90 29.27 -8.15
CA TYR A 122 -12.31 29.04 -7.92
C TYR A 122 -12.65 29.72 -6.59
N ASP A 123 -13.19 30.91 -6.71
CA ASP A 123 -13.72 31.66 -5.57
C ASP A 123 -15.05 31.01 -5.17
N GLN A 124 -14.98 29.75 -4.79
CA GLN A 124 -16.09 29.11 -4.11
C GLN A 124 -16.07 29.63 -2.68
N LYS A 125 -16.91 30.64 -2.45
CA LYS A 125 -17.35 30.95 -1.10
C LYS A 125 -17.98 29.69 -0.52
N ILE A 126 -17.18 28.95 0.24
CA ILE A 126 -17.70 27.89 1.09
C ILE A 126 -18.36 28.61 2.27
N TYR A 127 -19.68 28.66 2.23
CA TYR A 127 -20.50 29.04 3.38
C TYR A 127 -20.63 27.85 4.33
#